data_eb1cb458d575810ccd7e8bd77ea7af8f
#
_entry.id   eb1cb458d575810ccd7e8bd77ea7af8f
#
_cell.length_a   1.000
_cell.length_b   1.000
_cell.length_c   1.000
_cell.angle_alpha   90.00
_cell.angle_beta   90.00
_cell.angle_gamma   90.00
#
_symmetry.space_group_name_H-M   'P 1'
#
loop_
_entity.id
_entity.type
_entity.pdbx_description
1 polymer ?
#
loop_
_entity_poly.entity_id
_entity_poly.type
_entity_poly.pdbx_seq_one_letter_code
_entity_poly.pdbx_strand_id
1 'polypeptide(L)'
;MFTINKLLVEYDDIMIGKRDSFSDSYFSKESVASSNNALTVMRYAFKHYLRWSKEAVEEKLDTALMKKLHLLGLMKFIDYPIEYDKDKDYFYLANLVFSRTRLTLRDRTIHIYERILSGEQSKYPKDYFTGSDGFVKAGICLQYMINNYVSFSSLNDLYSFFSTEEGYEALKQYKLINACKEIFDTPVDFLHFALPDNQKNDFYLNYYRFKYVQEMLDPKGRKKKSTNEYKLKGVLE
;
A
#
# COMPACT_ATOMS: atom_id res chain seq x y z
N MET A 1 -16.96 -29.74 1.51
CA MET A 1 -17.00 -29.56 2.98
C MET A 1 -16.02 -30.49 3.73
N PHE A 2 -15.73 -31.70 3.23
CA PHE A 2 -14.82 -32.67 3.89
C PHE A 2 -13.32 -32.33 3.86
N THR A 3 -12.83 -31.57 2.87
CA THR A 3 -11.39 -31.35 2.67
C THR A 3 -10.78 -30.39 3.72
N ILE A 4 -11.50 -29.34 4.12
CA ILE A 4 -11.04 -28.35 5.11
C ILE A 4 -10.86 -28.97 6.48
N ASN A 5 -11.76 -29.89 6.83
CA ASN A 5 -11.70 -30.57 8.14
C ASN A 5 -10.45 -31.47 8.25
N LYS A 6 -10.09 -32.19 7.17
CA LYS A 6 -8.88 -33.02 7.14
C LYS A 6 -7.59 -32.19 7.28
N LEU A 7 -7.51 -31.03 6.60
CA LEU A 7 -6.36 -30.14 6.69
C LEU A 7 -6.14 -29.65 8.14
N LEU A 8 -7.20 -29.27 8.83
CA LEU A 8 -7.12 -28.81 10.22
C LEU A 8 -6.77 -29.95 11.19
N VAL A 9 -7.27 -31.19 10.95
CA VAL A 9 -6.84 -32.35 11.71
C VAL A 9 -5.35 -32.63 11.53
N GLU A 10 -4.83 -32.55 10.29
CA GLU A 10 -3.37 -32.65 10.08
C GLU A 10 -2.58 -31.55 10.79
N TYR A 11 -3.12 -30.33 10.84
CA TYR A 11 -2.48 -29.25 11.60
C TYR A 11 -2.48 -29.55 13.11
N ASP A 12 -3.58 -30.04 13.67
CA ASP A 12 -3.65 -30.47 15.08
C ASP A 12 -2.63 -31.58 15.36
N ASP A 13 -2.50 -32.58 14.46
CA ASP A 13 -1.50 -33.63 14.56
C ASP A 13 -0.06 -33.09 14.50
N ILE A 14 0.21 -32.06 13.72
CA ILE A 14 1.51 -31.38 13.69
C ILE A 14 1.76 -30.67 15.03
N MET A 15 0.76 -29.94 15.54
CA MET A 15 0.90 -29.19 16.79
C MET A 15 1.18 -30.08 18.01
N ILE A 16 0.70 -31.32 18.01
CA ILE A 16 0.94 -32.32 19.10
C ILE A 16 2.08 -33.29 18.78
N GLY A 17 2.83 -33.06 17.68
CA GLY A 17 4.01 -33.87 17.33
C GLY A 17 3.72 -35.26 16.78
N LYS A 18 2.48 -35.56 16.35
CA LYS A 18 2.14 -36.80 15.66
C LYS A 18 2.56 -36.81 14.19
N ARG A 19 2.77 -35.65 13.61
CA ARG A 19 3.22 -35.46 12.23
C ARG A 19 4.28 -34.34 12.17
N ASP A 20 5.19 -34.47 11.23
CA ASP A 20 6.23 -33.44 11.00
C ASP A 20 5.80 -32.40 9.97
N SER A 21 4.88 -32.75 9.07
CA SER A 21 4.46 -31.86 7.96
C SER A 21 3.05 -32.20 7.45
N PHE A 22 2.49 -31.26 6.71
CA PHE A 22 1.26 -31.47 5.94
C PHE A 22 1.47 -32.43 4.78
N SER A 23 0.39 -33.08 4.34
CA SER A 23 0.37 -33.86 3.10
C SER A 23 0.61 -32.92 1.88
N ASP A 24 1.40 -33.38 0.92
CA ASP A 24 1.77 -32.62 -0.28
C ASP A 24 0.57 -32.15 -1.10
N SER A 25 -0.56 -32.86 -1.01
CA SER A 25 -1.80 -32.51 -1.70
C SER A 25 -2.39 -31.16 -1.33
N TYR A 26 -2.05 -30.61 -0.15
CA TYR A 26 -2.59 -29.31 0.30
C TYR A 26 -1.76 -28.12 -0.14
N PHE A 27 -0.48 -28.31 -0.41
CA PHE A 27 0.48 -27.23 -0.64
C PHE A 27 1.34 -27.51 -1.89
N SER A 28 0.68 -27.67 -3.03
CA SER A 28 1.36 -27.66 -4.32
C SER A 28 1.83 -26.24 -4.66
N LYS A 29 2.88 -26.14 -5.52
CA LYS A 29 3.48 -24.85 -5.86
C LYS A 29 2.42 -23.86 -6.41
N GLU A 30 2.46 -22.64 -5.88
CA GLU A 30 1.85 -21.41 -6.44
C GLU A 30 0.38 -21.53 -6.90
N SER A 31 -0.45 -22.26 -6.22
CA SER A 31 -1.87 -22.35 -6.53
C SER A 31 -2.71 -21.48 -5.58
N VAL A 32 -3.81 -20.92 -6.09
CA VAL A 32 -4.84 -20.23 -5.27
C VAL A 32 -5.32 -21.15 -4.14
N ALA A 33 -5.40 -22.46 -4.37
CA ALA A 33 -5.78 -23.44 -3.37
C ALA A 33 -4.75 -23.50 -2.23
N SER A 34 -3.45 -23.49 -2.50
CA SER A 34 -2.40 -23.49 -1.47
C SER A 34 -2.43 -22.23 -0.61
N SER A 35 -2.67 -21.06 -1.22
CA SER A 35 -2.84 -19.81 -0.50
C SER A 35 -4.07 -19.85 0.43
N ASN A 36 -5.21 -20.32 -0.05
CA ASN A 36 -6.43 -20.46 0.74
C ASN A 36 -6.25 -21.46 1.89
N ASN A 37 -5.55 -22.57 1.65
CA ASN A 37 -5.23 -23.56 2.68
C ASN A 37 -4.32 -22.95 3.75
N ALA A 38 -3.28 -22.22 3.37
CA ALA A 38 -2.38 -21.52 4.29
C ALA A 38 -3.14 -20.52 5.18
N LEU A 39 -3.97 -19.68 4.58
CA LEU A 39 -4.80 -18.72 5.31
C LEU A 39 -5.83 -19.40 6.22
N THR A 40 -6.34 -20.57 5.83
CA THR A 40 -7.28 -21.35 6.64
C THR A 40 -6.61 -21.90 7.89
N VAL A 41 -5.40 -22.47 7.74
CA VAL A 41 -4.61 -22.98 8.87
C VAL A 41 -4.22 -21.82 9.80
N MET A 42 -3.74 -20.69 9.27
CA MET A 42 -3.37 -19.53 10.07
C MET A 42 -4.57 -18.96 10.84
N ARG A 43 -5.73 -18.86 10.19
CA ARG A 43 -6.97 -18.43 10.86
C ARG A 43 -7.34 -19.33 12.00
N TYR A 44 -7.25 -20.65 11.79
CA TYR A 44 -7.52 -21.64 12.81
C TYR A 44 -6.53 -21.50 13.97
N ALA A 45 -5.24 -21.42 13.69
CA ALA A 45 -4.21 -21.22 14.69
C ALA A 45 -4.46 -19.98 15.56
N PHE A 46 -4.69 -18.81 14.93
CA PHE A 46 -4.88 -17.57 15.67
C PHE A 46 -6.19 -17.56 16.48
N LYS A 47 -7.28 -18.10 15.94
CA LYS A 47 -8.57 -18.11 16.62
C LYS A 47 -8.72 -19.24 17.64
N HIS A 48 -8.18 -20.42 17.36
CA HIS A 48 -8.38 -21.59 18.19
C HIS A 48 -7.28 -21.78 19.24
N TYR A 49 -6.00 -21.71 18.83
CA TYR A 49 -4.88 -21.90 19.75
C TYR A 49 -4.55 -20.64 20.55
N LEU A 50 -4.46 -19.48 19.88
CA LEU A 50 -4.10 -18.22 20.55
C LEU A 50 -5.31 -17.47 21.09
N ARG A 51 -6.50 -17.67 20.54
CA ARG A 51 -7.73 -16.91 20.83
C ARG A 51 -7.55 -15.40 20.63
N TRP A 52 -6.77 -15.04 19.63
CA TRP A 52 -6.43 -13.66 19.33
C TRP A 52 -7.43 -13.01 18.39
N SER A 53 -7.62 -11.70 18.57
CA SER A 53 -8.29 -10.82 17.61
C SER A 53 -7.31 -10.43 16.49
N LYS A 54 -7.81 -9.71 15.49
CA LYS A 54 -7.00 -9.14 14.42
C LYS A 54 -5.89 -8.24 14.97
N GLU A 55 -6.25 -7.30 15.85
CA GLU A 55 -5.36 -6.33 16.47
C GLU A 55 -4.27 -7.04 17.31
N ALA A 56 -4.62 -8.09 18.01
CA ALA A 56 -3.64 -8.87 18.77
C ALA A 56 -2.63 -9.58 17.84
N VAL A 57 -3.06 -10.01 16.65
CA VAL A 57 -2.13 -10.56 15.65
C VAL A 57 -1.22 -9.48 15.10
N GLU A 58 -1.75 -8.30 14.78
CA GLU A 58 -0.97 -7.17 14.28
C GLU A 58 0.11 -6.75 15.28
N GLU A 59 -0.22 -6.70 16.57
CA GLU A 59 0.64 -6.18 17.63
C GLU A 59 1.64 -7.22 18.17
N LYS A 60 1.24 -8.48 18.30
CA LYS A 60 1.95 -9.47 19.13
C LYS A 60 2.55 -10.62 18.33
N LEU A 61 2.18 -10.80 17.05
CA LEU A 61 2.71 -11.86 16.25
C LEU A 61 4.17 -11.55 15.87
N ASP A 62 5.02 -12.55 16.07
CA ASP A 62 6.42 -12.49 15.68
C ASP A 62 6.86 -13.79 14.97
N THR A 63 8.03 -13.73 14.36
CA THR A 63 8.63 -14.87 13.64
C THR A 63 8.85 -16.07 14.55
N ALA A 64 9.19 -15.85 15.83
CA ALA A 64 9.42 -16.95 16.78
C ALA A 64 8.13 -17.69 17.09
N LEU A 65 7.02 -16.96 17.28
CA LEU A 65 5.71 -17.55 17.50
C LEU A 65 5.17 -18.24 16.23
N MET A 66 5.37 -17.63 15.05
CA MET A 66 5.04 -18.26 13.76
C MET A 66 5.78 -19.59 13.59
N LYS A 67 7.03 -19.67 14.00
CA LYS A 67 7.82 -20.91 14.00
C LYS A 67 7.26 -21.94 14.99
N LYS A 68 6.94 -21.53 16.22
CA LYS A 68 6.37 -22.41 17.26
C LYS A 68 5.00 -22.97 16.84
N LEU A 69 4.23 -22.22 16.11
CA LEU A 69 2.93 -22.63 15.56
C LEU A 69 3.05 -23.38 14.22
N HIS A 70 4.25 -23.71 13.76
CA HIS A 70 4.51 -24.37 12.48
C HIS A 70 3.91 -23.62 11.26
N LEU A 71 3.71 -22.29 11.35
CA LEU A 71 3.08 -21.46 10.32
C LEU A 71 4.07 -20.77 9.39
N LEU A 72 5.34 -20.61 9.84
CA LEU A 72 6.33 -19.84 9.08
C LEU A 72 6.54 -20.38 7.65
N GLY A 73 6.57 -21.70 7.50
CA GLY A 73 6.71 -22.37 6.20
C GLY A 73 5.51 -22.14 5.26
N LEU A 74 4.36 -21.75 5.79
CA LEU A 74 3.16 -21.45 5.00
C LEU A 74 3.19 -20.04 4.38
N MET A 75 4.03 -19.14 4.90
CA MET A 75 4.18 -17.78 4.37
C MET A 75 4.60 -17.73 2.88
N LYS A 76 5.29 -18.75 2.40
CA LYS A 76 5.69 -18.85 0.98
C LYS A 76 4.51 -18.97 0.03
N PHE A 77 3.34 -19.40 0.51
CA PHE A 77 2.12 -19.54 -0.28
C PHE A 77 1.24 -18.29 -0.24
N ILE A 78 1.60 -17.29 0.58
CA ILE A 78 0.91 -16.00 0.68
C ILE A 78 1.57 -15.01 -0.27
N ASP A 79 0.76 -14.45 -1.17
CA ASP A 79 1.16 -13.32 -2.00
C ASP A 79 1.22 -12.05 -1.13
N TYR A 80 2.44 -11.63 -0.80
CA TYR A 80 2.68 -10.53 0.14
C TYR A 80 3.14 -9.30 -0.64
N PRO A 81 2.47 -8.14 -0.49
CA PRO A 81 2.88 -6.92 -1.19
C PRO A 81 4.29 -6.49 -0.78
N ILE A 82 5.04 -5.96 -1.75
CA ILE A 82 6.44 -5.56 -1.56
C ILE A 82 6.62 -4.45 -0.49
N GLU A 83 5.55 -3.72 -0.19
CA GLU A 83 5.55 -2.66 0.80
C GLU A 83 5.71 -3.17 2.23
N TYR A 84 5.41 -4.45 2.47
CA TYR A 84 5.46 -5.07 3.79
C TYR A 84 6.58 -6.08 3.90
N ASP A 85 7.32 -6.02 5.01
CA ASP A 85 8.27 -7.07 5.36
C ASP A 85 7.49 -8.28 5.91
N LYS A 86 7.38 -9.33 5.10
CA LYS A 86 6.62 -10.54 5.46
C LYS A 86 7.14 -11.27 6.71
N ASP A 87 8.37 -10.96 7.14
CA ASP A 87 8.99 -11.59 8.31
C ASP A 87 8.80 -10.75 9.59
N LYS A 88 8.36 -9.48 9.46
CA LYS A 88 8.26 -8.55 10.59
C LYS A 88 6.94 -7.79 10.64
N ASP A 89 6.24 -7.67 9.52
CA ASP A 89 5.04 -6.85 9.42
C ASP A 89 3.82 -7.72 9.14
N TYR A 90 3.08 -8.03 10.18
CA TYR A 90 1.93 -8.92 10.12
C TYR A 90 0.58 -8.21 9.92
N PHE A 91 0.55 -6.90 9.75
CA PHE A 91 -0.68 -6.14 9.47
C PHE A 91 -1.42 -6.69 8.24
N TYR A 92 -0.70 -6.88 7.13
CA TYR A 92 -1.30 -7.41 5.91
C TYR A 92 -1.83 -8.84 6.12
N LEU A 93 -1.07 -9.69 6.81
CA LEU A 93 -1.48 -11.06 7.13
C LEU A 93 -2.73 -11.07 8.00
N ALA A 94 -2.78 -10.25 9.04
CA ALA A 94 -3.94 -10.14 9.92
C ALA A 94 -5.20 -9.75 9.14
N ASN A 95 -5.09 -8.81 8.22
CA ASN A 95 -6.19 -8.43 7.33
C ASN A 95 -6.66 -9.61 6.45
N LEU A 96 -5.74 -10.32 5.78
CA LEU A 96 -6.10 -11.50 4.98
C LEU A 96 -6.77 -12.59 5.79
N VAL A 97 -6.24 -12.86 6.98
CA VAL A 97 -6.74 -13.94 7.85
C VAL A 97 -8.12 -13.62 8.42
N PHE A 98 -8.34 -12.38 8.89
CA PHE A 98 -9.58 -12.04 9.60
C PHE A 98 -10.66 -11.45 8.70
N SER A 99 -10.29 -10.55 7.77
CA SER A 99 -11.26 -9.86 6.91
C SER A 99 -11.60 -10.64 5.65
N ARG A 100 -10.79 -11.62 5.26
CA ARG A 100 -10.91 -12.40 4.01
C ARG A 100 -10.87 -11.54 2.74
N THR A 101 -10.47 -10.30 2.86
CA THR A 101 -10.35 -9.35 1.75
C THR A 101 -8.90 -8.88 1.64
N ARG A 102 -8.42 -8.71 0.42
CA ARG A 102 -7.14 -8.05 0.17
C ARG A 102 -7.32 -6.56 0.39
N LEU A 103 -6.37 -5.94 1.07
CA LEU A 103 -6.30 -4.48 1.16
C LEU A 103 -6.12 -3.89 -0.23
N THR A 104 -6.89 -2.85 -0.53
CA THR A 104 -6.71 -2.09 -1.76
C THR A 104 -5.36 -1.36 -1.78
N LEU A 105 -4.92 -0.90 -2.93
CA LEU A 105 -3.73 -0.04 -3.02
C LEU A 105 -3.88 1.20 -2.13
N ARG A 106 -5.08 1.79 -2.08
CA ARG A 106 -5.39 2.93 -1.22
C ARG A 106 -5.19 2.61 0.25
N ASP A 107 -5.77 1.50 0.73
CA ASP A 107 -5.69 1.12 2.15
C ASP A 107 -4.23 0.88 2.57
N ARG A 108 -3.48 0.15 1.75
CA ARG A 108 -2.06 -0.12 1.99
C ARG A 108 -1.23 1.17 2.00
N THR A 109 -1.52 2.06 1.05
CA THR A 109 -0.80 3.34 0.94
C THR A 109 -1.04 4.21 2.15
N ILE A 110 -2.29 4.34 2.59
CA ILE A 110 -2.65 5.11 3.79
C ILE A 110 -1.96 4.52 5.02
N HIS A 111 -2.01 3.21 5.20
CA HIS A 111 -1.37 2.54 6.33
C HIS A 111 0.15 2.82 6.40
N ILE A 112 0.87 2.66 5.29
CA ILE A 112 2.31 2.98 5.24
C ILE A 112 2.54 4.47 5.53
N TYR A 113 1.70 5.35 5.00
CA TYR A 113 1.83 6.79 5.21
C TYR A 113 1.61 7.17 6.68
N GLU A 114 0.61 6.61 7.34
CA GLU A 114 0.35 6.82 8.78
C GLU A 114 1.54 6.37 9.64
N ARG A 115 2.15 5.23 9.34
CA ARG A 115 3.37 4.75 10.03
C ARG A 115 4.56 5.69 9.85
N ILE A 116 4.68 6.33 8.68
CA ILE A 116 5.70 7.36 8.43
C ILE A 116 5.41 8.62 9.23
N LEU A 117 4.15 9.05 9.30
CA LEU A 117 3.75 10.25 10.04
C LEU A 117 3.86 10.07 11.55
N SER A 118 3.51 8.89 12.07
CA SER A 118 3.65 8.56 13.49
C SER A 118 5.11 8.35 13.94
N GLY A 119 6.04 8.16 12.99
CA GLY A 119 7.43 7.84 13.26
C GLY A 119 7.71 6.35 13.56
N GLU A 120 6.69 5.50 13.48
CA GLU A 120 6.84 4.04 13.59
C GLU A 120 7.74 3.51 12.48
N GLN A 121 7.63 4.07 11.28
CA GLN A 121 8.50 3.81 10.16
C GLN A 121 9.27 5.06 9.76
N SER A 122 10.61 4.99 9.74
CA SER A 122 11.46 6.17 9.52
C SER A 122 11.48 6.68 8.07
N LYS A 123 11.18 5.81 7.10
CA LYS A 123 11.24 6.12 5.67
C LYS A 123 10.30 5.21 4.88
N TYR A 124 9.88 5.68 3.71
CA TYR A 124 9.15 4.84 2.76
C TYR A 124 9.97 3.64 2.30
N PRO A 125 9.33 2.53 1.90
CA PRO A 125 10.01 1.43 1.23
C PRO A 125 10.82 1.92 0.03
N LYS A 126 11.87 1.17 -0.33
CA LYS A 126 12.68 1.50 -1.51
C LYS A 126 11.77 1.57 -2.75
N ASP A 127 12.01 2.56 -3.60
CA ASP A 127 11.30 2.77 -4.86
C ASP A 127 9.76 2.90 -4.71
N TYR A 128 9.28 3.34 -3.53
CA TYR A 128 7.85 3.38 -3.18
C TYR A 128 7.02 4.26 -4.11
N PHE A 129 7.58 5.37 -4.56
CA PHE A 129 6.93 6.34 -5.45
C PHE A 129 7.37 6.20 -6.92
N THR A 130 7.95 5.07 -7.31
CA THR A 130 8.36 4.85 -8.70
C THR A 130 7.30 4.07 -9.49
N GLY A 131 7.36 4.18 -10.82
CA GLY A 131 6.44 3.51 -11.73
C GLY A 131 5.00 4.05 -11.67
N SER A 132 4.08 3.37 -12.35
CA SER A 132 2.67 3.77 -12.42
C SER A 132 1.99 3.83 -11.04
N ASP A 133 2.21 2.81 -10.22
CA ASP A 133 1.64 2.76 -8.87
C ASP A 133 2.23 3.83 -7.95
N GLY A 134 3.48 4.21 -8.17
CA GLY A 134 4.15 5.28 -7.40
C GLY A 134 3.43 6.62 -7.50
N PHE A 135 2.95 6.96 -8.69
CA PHE A 135 2.10 8.13 -8.90
C PHE A 135 0.81 8.07 -8.11
N VAL A 136 0.11 6.95 -8.22
CA VAL A 136 -1.17 6.74 -7.51
C VAL A 136 -0.95 6.82 -6.00
N LYS A 137 0.10 6.17 -5.48
CA LYS A 137 0.47 6.23 -4.07
C LYS A 137 0.76 7.67 -3.61
N ALA A 138 1.54 8.43 -4.38
CA ALA A 138 1.82 9.84 -4.07
C ALA A 138 0.52 10.66 -3.99
N GLY A 139 -0.37 10.52 -4.97
CA GLY A 139 -1.67 11.18 -4.99
C GLY A 139 -2.54 10.82 -3.78
N ILE A 140 -2.59 9.54 -3.41
CA ILE A 140 -3.33 9.06 -2.22
C ILE A 140 -2.77 9.70 -0.95
N CYS A 141 -1.44 9.73 -0.78
CA CYS A 141 -0.81 10.36 0.40
C CYS A 141 -1.13 11.85 0.48
N LEU A 142 -1.06 12.59 -0.64
CA LEU A 142 -1.39 14.02 -0.65
C LEU A 142 -2.87 14.27 -0.34
N GLN A 143 -3.79 13.52 -0.95
CA GLN A 143 -5.21 13.61 -0.62
C GLN A 143 -5.47 13.31 0.87
N TYR A 144 -4.81 12.29 1.42
CA TYR A 144 -4.93 11.95 2.83
C TYR A 144 -4.42 13.08 3.73
N MET A 145 -3.28 13.68 3.40
CA MET A 145 -2.73 14.84 4.10
C MET A 145 -3.71 16.02 4.09
N ILE A 146 -4.23 16.38 2.92
CA ILE A 146 -5.17 17.49 2.78
C ILE A 146 -6.44 17.24 3.60
N ASN A 147 -6.99 16.05 3.54
CA ASN A 147 -8.25 15.74 4.20
C ASN A 147 -8.16 15.64 5.73
N ASN A 148 -6.99 15.34 6.27
CA ASN A 148 -6.85 15.03 7.71
C ASN A 148 -6.03 16.06 8.49
N TYR A 149 -5.14 16.81 7.83
CA TYR A 149 -4.17 17.65 8.53
C TYR A 149 -4.18 19.11 8.10
N VAL A 150 -4.81 19.45 6.98
CA VAL A 150 -4.82 20.83 6.47
C VAL A 150 -6.25 21.24 6.19
N SER A 151 -6.64 22.44 6.64
CA SER A 151 -7.98 22.98 6.42
C SER A 151 -7.90 24.18 5.49
N PHE A 152 -8.72 24.21 4.45
CA PHE A 152 -8.82 25.31 3.50
C PHE A 152 -10.28 25.77 3.38
N SER A 153 -10.47 27.07 3.23
CA SER A 153 -11.80 27.66 3.08
C SER A 153 -12.36 27.46 1.67
N SER A 154 -11.48 27.34 0.69
CA SER A 154 -11.84 27.15 -0.71
C SER A 154 -10.77 26.40 -1.50
N LEU A 155 -11.14 25.94 -2.67
CA LEU A 155 -10.21 25.32 -3.62
C LEU A 155 -9.12 26.34 -4.08
N ASN A 156 -9.48 27.62 -4.21
CA ASN A 156 -8.53 28.66 -4.58
C ASN A 156 -7.48 28.87 -3.48
N ASP A 157 -7.87 28.84 -2.21
CA ASP A 157 -6.92 28.95 -1.09
C ASP A 157 -5.95 27.78 -1.09
N LEU A 158 -6.46 26.55 -1.37
CA LEU A 158 -5.63 25.37 -1.50
C LEU A 158 -4.59 25.52 -2.62
N TYR A 159 -4.98 25.96 -3.80
CA TYR A 159 -4.04 26.20 -4.91
C TYR A 159 -3.05 27.33 -4.59
N SER A 160 -3.52 28.44 -3.99
CA SER A 160 -2.66 29.53 -3.53
C SER A 160 -1.59 29.04 -2.57
N PHE A 161 -1.98 28.27 -1.56
CA PHE A 161 -1.08 27.70 -0.56
C PHE A 161 0.01 26.85 -1.21
N PHE A 162 -0.37 25.90 -2.10
CA PHE A 162 0.61 25.05 -2.78
C PHE A 162 1.44 25.77 -3.85
N SER A 163 1.08 27.02 -4.19
CA SER A 163 1.87 27.87 -5.09
C SER A 163 2.97 28.65 -4.38
N THR A 164 3.01 28.62 -3.06
CA THR A 164 3.96 29.36 -2.22
C THR A 164 4.96 28.45 -1.52
N GLU A 165 5.93 29.05 -0.81
CA GLU A 165 6.89 28.33 0.05
C GLU A 165 6.19 27.53 1.14
N GLU A 166 5.02 27.96 1.61
CA GLU A 166 4.22 27.25 2.62
C GLU A 166 3.82 25.85 2.15
N GLY A 167 3.50 25.69 0.86
CA GLY A 167 3.23 24.39 0.26
C GLY A 167 4.44 23.45 0.29
N TYR A 168 5.65 23.97 0.04
CA TYR A 168 6.88 23.18 0.18
C TYR A 168 7.13 22.76 1.63
N GLU A 169 6.97 23.67 2.58
CA GLU A 169 7.19 23.37 3.99
C GLU A 169 6.13 22.38 4.51
N ALA A 170 4.89 22.47 4.05
CA ALA A 170 3.86 21.48 4.38
C ALA A 170 4.24 20.08 3.83
N LEU A 171 4.63 19.98 2.57
CA LEU A 171 5.08 18.69 2.00
C LEU A 171 6.27 18.11 2.75
N LYS A 172 7.17 18.96 3.25
CA LYS A 172 8.32 18.54 4.05
C LYS A 172 7.89 18.06 5.43
N GLN A 173 7.02 18.82 6.12
CA GLN A 173 6.45 18.49 7.42
C GLN A 173 5.74 17.12 7.36
N TYR A 174 4.91 16.93 6.35
CA TYR A 174 4.15 15.70 6.15
C TYR A 174 4.86 14.64 5.29
N LYS A 175 6.21 14.70 5.17
CA LYS A 175 7.05 13.66 4.57
C LYS A 175 6.76 13.36 3.09
N LEU A 176 6.18 14.29 2.35
CA LEU A 176 5.86 14.12 0.92
C LEU A 176 6.79 14.90 -0.03
N ILE A 177 7.74 15.66 0.50
CA ILE A 177 8.64 16.49 -0.32
C ILE A 177 9.46 15.67 -1.32
N ASN A 178 9.89 14.47 -0.95
CA ASN A 178 10.65 13.61 -1.86
C ASN A 178 9.76 13.09 -2.99
N ALA A 179 8.55 12.64 -2.70
CA ALA A 179 7.57 12.25 -3.72
C ALA A 179 7.30 13.39 -4.70
N CYS A 180 7.15 14.63 -4.19
CA CYS A 180 6.99 15.82 -5.02
C CYS A 180 8.20 16.03 -5.94
N LYS A 181 9.43 16.03 -5.40
CA LYS A 181 10.65 16.30 -6.17
C LYS A 181 10.99 15.22 -7.20
N GLU A 182 10.65 13.96 -6.91
CA GLU A 182 10.94 12.84 -7.79
C GLU A 182 9.96 12.76 -8.98
N ILE A 183 8.71 13.15 -8.77
CA ILE A 183 7.63 12.91 -9.71
C ILE A 183 7.12 14.19 -10.36
N PHE A 184 7.06 15.28 -9.61
CA PHE A 184 6.43 16.55 -10.00
C PHE A 184 7.43 17.68 -10.04
N ASP A 185 7.16 18.71 -10.84
CA ASP A 185 8.03 19.88 -10.93
C ASP A 185 7.79 20.84 -9.76
N THR A 186 6.55 20.98 -9.33
CA THR A 186 6.14 21.89 -8.26
C THR A 186 5.09 21.26 -7.34
N PRO A 187 4.88 21.78 -6.12
CA PRO A 187 3.78 21.34 -5.26
C PRO A 187 2.40 21.54 -5.90
N VAL A 188 2.23 22.55 -6.73
CA VAL A 188 0.97 22.79 -7.47
C VAL A 188 0.74 21.69 -8.52
N ASP A 189 1.78 21.25 -9.21
CA ASP A 189 1.68 20.12 -10.13
C ASP A 189 1.24 18.85 -9.38
N PHE A 190 1.83 18.64 -8.21
CA PHE A 190 1.48 17.51 -7.35
C PHE A 190 0.03 17.59 -6.87
N LEU A 191 -0.40 18.77 -6.39
CA LEU A 191 -1.79 19.01 -5.99
C LEU A 191 -2.75 18.76 -7.14
N HIS A 192 -2.49 19.36 -8.31
CA HIS A 192 -3.35 19.23 -9.47
C HIS A 192 -3.52 17.77 -9.90
N PHE A 193 -2.45 17.00 -9.85
CA PHE A 193 -2.51 15.56 -10.13
C PHE A 193 -3.33 14.79 -9.09
N ALA A 194 -3.15 15.10 -7.81
CA ALA A 194 -3.78 14.36 -6.72
C ALA A 194 -5.29 14.63 -6.59
N LEU A 195 -5.76 15.82 -6.99
CA LEU A 195 -7.18 16.16 -6.90
C LEU A 195 -8.00 15.41 -7.95
N PRO A 196 -9.21 14.93 -7.60
CA PRO A 196 -10.15 14.41 -8.58
C PRO A 196 -10.64 15.54 -9.53
N ASP A 197 -11.02 15.19 -10.75
CA ASP A 197 -11.31 16.17 -11.80
C ASP A 197 -12.43 17.15 -11.44
N ASN A 198 -13.43 16.70 -10.70
CA ASN A 198 -14.53 17.57 -10.21
C ASN A 198 -14.10 18.56 -9.11
N GLN A 199 -12.87 18.45 -8.61
CA GLN A 199 -12.27 19.36 -7.62
C GLN A 199 -11.10 20.15 -8.19
N LYS A 200 -10.85 20.06 -9.50
CA LYS A 200 -9.82 20.85 -10.17
C LYS A 200 -10.36 22.22 -10.58
N ASN A 201 -9.53 23.23 -10.37
CA ASN A 201 -9.85 24.58 -10.83
C ASN A 201 -9.71 24.67 -12.35
N ASP A 202 -10.71 25.24 -13.04
CA ASP A 202 -10.75 25.37 -14.50
C ASP A 202 -9.52 26.09 -15.08
N PHE A 203 -9.00 27.11 -14.39
CA PHE A 203 -7.78 27.80 -14.80
C PHE A 203 -6.60 26.84 -14.90
N TYR A 204 -6.38 26.03 -13.85
CA TYR A 204 -5.29 25.05 -13.82
C TYR A 204 -5.52 23.89 -14.79
N LEU A 205 -6.78 23.44 -14.98
CA LEU A 205 -7.10 22.44 -16.00
C LEU A 205 -6.70 22.94 -17.39
N ASN A 206 -7.02 24.17 -17.74
CA ASN A 206 -6.65 24.76 -19.02
C ASN A 206 -5.15 25.00 -19.15
N TYR A 207 -4.50 25.48 -18.08
CA TYR A 207 -3.05 25.65 -18.03
C TYR A 207 -2.30 24.34 -18.29
N TYR A 208 -2.69 23.25 -17.60
CA TYR A 208 -2.03 21.96 -17.78
C TYR A 208 -2.34 21.30 -19.13
N ARG A 209 -3.54 21.50 -19.67
CA ARG A 209 -3.87 21.09 -21.04
C ARG A 209 -2.97 21.83 -22.05
N PHE A 210 -2.81 23.13 -21.88
CA PHE A 210 -1.94 23.93 -22.74
C PHE A 210 -0.48 23.52 -22.62
N LYS A 211 0.04 23.40 -21.40
CA LYS A 211 1.41 22.94 -21.12
C LYS A 211 1.67 21.57 -21.77
N TYR A 212 0.73 20.65 -21.66
CA TYR A 212 0.84 19.33 -22.29
C TYR A 212 0.90 19.41 -23.82
N VAL A 213 0.05 20.21 -24.44
CA VAL A 213 0.08 20.41 -25.89
C VAL A 213 1.42 21.02 -26.33
N GLN A 214 1.95 21.99 -25.58
CA GLN A 214 3.26 22.58 -25.87
C GLN A 214 4.39 21.56 -25.73
N GLU A 215 4.38 20.73 -24.73
CA GLU A 215 5.35 19.65 -24.54
C GLU A 215 5.27 18.58 -25.64
N MET A 216 4.09 18.31 -26.18
CA MET A 216 3.92 17.43 -27.35
C MET A 216 4.46 18.04 -28.64
N LEU A 217 4.28 19.35 -28.81
CA LEU A 217 4.72 20.07 -30.03
C LEU A 217 6.22 20.35 -30.04
N ASP A 218 6.85 20.47 -28.87
CA ASP A 218 8.32 20.64 -28.74
C ASP A 218 8.97 19.51 -27.91
N PRO A 219 9.09 18.31 -28.49
CA PRO A 219 9.71 17.16 -27.81
C PRO A 219 11.21 17.33 -27.55
N LYS A 220 11.88 18.35 -28.14
CA LYS A 220 13.31 18.62 -27.92
C LYS A 220 13.57 19.45 -26.68
N GLY A 221 12.58 20.19 -26.17
CA GLY A 221 12.63 20.91 -24.90
C GLY A 221 12.54 19.97 -23.68
N ARG A 222 12.27 18.71 -23.87
CA ARG A 222 12.23 17.72 -22.79
C ARG A 222 13.63 17.47 -22.24
N LYS A 223 14.00 18.16 -21.18
CA LYS A 223 15.01 17.65 -20.27
C LYS A 223 14.49 16.31 -19.74
N LYS A 224 15.23 15.23 -20.04
CA LYS A 224 14.96 13.85 -19.64
C LYS A 224 14.36 13.73 -18.21
N LYS A 225 13.04 13.72 -18.08
CA LYS A 225 12.33 13.06 -17.00
C LYS A 225 11.47 12.01 -17.67
N SER A 226 11.98 10.79 -17.75
CA SER A 226 11.40 9.63 -18.45
C SER A 226 10.08 9.11 -17.84
N THR A 227 9.48 9.86 -16.94
CA THR A 227 8.28 9.47 -16.18
C THR A 227 6.98 10.12 -16.69
N ASN A 228 7.05 11.06 -17.63
CA ASN A 228 5.86 11.81 -18.05
C ASN A 228 4.93 11.11 -19.06
N GLU A 229 5.40 10.10 -19.79
CA GLU A 229 4.56 9.41 -20.79
C GLU A 229 3.41 8.58 -20.19
N TYR A 230 3.58 8.11 -18.95
CA TYR A 230 2.53 7.35 -18.25
C TYR A 230 1.48 8.24 -17.58
N LYS A 231 1.76 9.54 -17.39
CA LYS A 231 0.92 10.48 -16.65
C LYS A 231 -0.44 10.74 -17.30
N LEU A 232 -0.53 10.66 -18.61
CA LEU A 232 -1.69 11.13 -19.36
C LEU A 232 -2.59 10.04 -19.91
N LYS A 233 -2.09 8.81 -20.05
CA LYS A 233 -2.93 7.68 -20.46
C LYS A 233 -3.94 7.25 -19.41
N GLY A 234 -3.69 7.52 -18.14
CA GLY A 234 -4.59 7.18 -17.03
C GLY A 234 -5.56 8.30 -16.62
N VAL A 235 -5.48 9.47 -17.25
CA VAL A 235 -6.35 10.63 -16.96
C VAL A 235 -7.40 10.84 -18.05
N LEU A 236 -7.26 10.16 -19.20
CA LEU A 236 -8.15 10.31 -20.37
C LEU A 236 -9.01 9.06 -20.65
N GLU A 237 -8.90 8.01 -19.85
CA GLU A 237 -9.82 6.86 -19.79
C GLU A 237 -10.62 6.92 -18.47
#